data_c8245d58ea4239fa82802d659dafcd62
#
_entry.id   c8245d58ea4239fa82802d659dafcd62
#
_cell.length_a   1.000
_cell.length_b   1.000
_cell.length_c   1.000
_cell.angle_alpha   90.00
_cell.angle_beta   90.00
_cell.angle_gamma   90.00
#
_symmetry.space_group_name_H-M   'P 1'
#
loop_
_entity.id
_entity.type
_entity.pdbx_description
1 polymer ?
#
loop_
_entity_poly.entity_id
_entity_poly.type
_entity_poly.pdbx_seq_one_letter_code
_entity_poly.pdbx_strand_id
1 'polypeptide(L)' 'METKNLWNSFLCKIKEELSPIAYETWFSETKLFKLEDNTAKIIVPMHIHKKNLKENYNDLIEEIFTDVSGSNFKFEYYLE' A
#
# COMPACT_ATOMS: atom_id res chain seq x y z
N MET A 1 10.52 11.54 7.71
CA MET A 1 10.62 10.73 6.49
C MET A 1 9.51 11.10 5.53
N GLU A 2 9.85 11.29 4.29
CA GLU A 2 8.86 11.63 3.30
C GLU A 2 7.98 10.43 2.93
N THR A 3 6.70 10.69 2.72
CA THR A 3 5.74 9.63 2.35
C THR A 3 6.16 8.91 1.08
N LYS A 4 6.70 9.66 0.12
CA LYS A 4 7.14 9.08 -1.15
C LYS A 4 8.23 8.02 -0.96
N ASN A 5 9.23 8.33 -0.14
CA ASN A 5 10.32 7.39 0.14
C ASN A 5 9.83 6.16 0.89
N LEU A 6 8.94 6.39 1.84
CA LEU A 6 8.36 5.30 2.62
C LEU A 6 7.56 4.36 1.72
N TRP A 7 6.74 4.92 0.83
CA TRP A 7 5.93 4.11 -0.08
C TRP A 7 6.80 3.36 -1.09
N ASN A 8 7.87 3.99 -1.58
CA ASN A 8 8.80 3.30 -2.47
C ASN A 8 9.47 2.11 -1.79
N SER A 9 9.85 2.26 -0.52
CA SER A 9 10.41 1.15 0.24
C SER A 9 9.39 0.02 0.41
N PHE A 10 8.14 0.38 0.71
CA PHE A 10 7.05 -0.58 0.80
C PHE A 10 6.86 -1.33 -0.53
N LEU A 11 6.81 -0.59 -1.64
CA LEU A 11 6.60 -1.20 -2.96
C LEU A 11 7.74 -2.15 -3.33
N CYS A 12 8.97 -1.81 -2.98
CA CYS A 12 10.10 -2.70 -3.21
C CYS A 12 9.91 -4.03 -2.47
N LYS A 13 9.45 -3.98 -1.24
CA LYS A 13 9.24 -5.19 -0.45
C LYS A 13 8.05 -6.00 -0.92
N ILE A 14 6.93 -5.35 -1.22
CA ILE A 14 5.74 -6.07 -1.67
C ILE A 14 5.99 -6.73 -3.03
N LYS A 15 6.82 -6.12 -3.86
CA LYS A 15 7.18 -6.67 -5.16
C LYS A 15 7.90 -8.01 -5.02
N GLU A 16 8.66 -8.19 -3.94
CA GLU A 16 9.34 -9.45 -3.68
C GLU A 16 8.37 -10.54 -3.23
N GLU A 17 7.23 -10.18 -2.66
CA GLU A 17 6.24 -11.13 -2.13
C GLU A 17 5.20 -11.54 -3.16
N LEU A 18 5.11 -10.84 -4.28
CA LEU A 18 4.08 -11.09 -5.29
C LEU A 18 4.69 -11.47 -6.63
N SER A 19 3.88 -12.11 -7.47
CA SER A 19 4.29 -12.33 -8.86
C SER A 19 4.38 -10.98 -9.57
N PRO A 20 5.17 -10.87 -10.64
CA PRO A 20 5.24 -9.63 -11.41
C PRO A 20 3.90 -9.14 -11.90
N ILE A 21 3.03 -10.07 -12.32
CA ILE A 21 1.70 -9.71 -12.82
C ILE A 21 0.83 -9.14 -11.70
N ALA A 22 0.85 -9.78 -10.52
CA ALA A 22 0.06 -9.30 -9.40
C ALA A 22 0.52 -7.92 -8.94
N TYR A 23 1.83 -7.71 -8.86
CA TYR A 23 2.38 -6.41 -8.48
C TYR A 23 1.96 -5.33 -9.48
N GLU A 24 2.16 -5.58 -10.78
CA GLU A 24 1.80 -4.62 -11.82
C GLU A 24 0.31 -4.29 -11.81
N THR A 25 -0.51 -5.31 -11.61
CA THR A 25 -1.97 -5.12 -11.65
C THR A 25 -2.48 -4.33 -10.46
N TRP A 26 -1.98 -4.62 -9.25
CA TRP A 26 -2.60 -4.12 -8.04
C TRP A 26 -1.84 -3.03 -7.31
N PHE A 27 -0.53 -2.96 -7.46
CA PHE A 27 0.31 -2.05 -6.65
C PHE A 27 1.07 -0.99 -7.44
N SER A 28 1.40 -1.22 -8.70
CA SER A 28 2.28 -0.33 -9.44
C SER A 28 1.76 1.10 -9.55
N GLU A 29 0.45 1.29 -9.56
CA GLU A 29 -0.15 2.62 -9.70
C GLU A 29 -0.72 3.18 -8.41
N THR A 30 -0.42 2.54 -7.28
CA THR A 30 -0.87 3.05 -5.98
C THR A 30 0.09 4.13 -5.48
N LYS A 31 -0.44 5.04 -4.67
CA LYS A 31 0.35 6.13 -4.09
C LYS A 31 -0.05 6.35 -2.65
N LEU A 32 0.94 6.58 -1.80
CA LEU A 32 0.69 7.02 -0.43
C LEU A 32 0.66 8.54 -0.43
N PHE A 33 -0.49 9.14 -0.20
CA PHE A 33 -0.55 10.59 -0.23
C PHE A 33 -0.53 11.25 1.15
N LYS A 34 -0.82 10.50 2.21
CA LYS A 34 -0.81 11.09 3.54
C LYS A 34 -0.71 10.04 4.63
N LEU A 35 0.04 10.35 5.69
CA LEU A 35 0.06 9.60 6.94
C LEU A 35 -0.48 10.52 8.03
N GLU A 36 -1.56 10.12 8.68
CA GLU A 36 -2.23 10.97 9.65
C GLU A 36 -2.95 10.10 10.69
N ASP A 37 -2.72 10.39 11.97
CA ASP A 37 -3.40 9.71 13.07
C ASP A 37 -3.33 8.18 12.96
N ASN A 38 -2.14 7.66 12.70
CA ASN A 38 -1.90 6.23 12.52
C ASN A 38 -2.68 5.62 11.35
N THR A 39 -3.05 6.45 10.38
CA THR A 39 -3.74 6.02 9.18
C THR A 39 -2.91 6.34 7.95
N ALA A 40 -2.73 5.34 7.08
CA ALA A 40 -2.07 5.52 5.80
C ALA A 40 -3.16 5.67 4.74
N LYS A 41 -3.15 6.81 4.04
CA LYS A 41 -4.15 7.10 3.01
C LYS A 41 -3.54 6.83 1.65
N ILE A 42 -4.10 5.86 0.96
CA ILE A 42 -3.56 5.35 -0.29
C ILE A 42 -4.51 5.70 -1.44
N ILE A 43 -3.96 6.24 -2.52
CA ILE A 43 -4.73 6.50 -3.73
C ILE A 43 -4.59 5.31 -4.66
N VAL A 44 -5.72 4.83 -5.16
CA VAL A 44 -5.78 3.72 -6.10
C VAL A 44 -6.51 4.15 -7.37
N PRO A 45 -6.23 3.52 -8.53
CA PRO A 45 -6.82 3.98 -9.79
C PRO A 45 -8.28 3.61 -10.01
N MET A 46 -8.75 2.50 -9.43
CA MET A 46 -10.11 2.03 -9.68
C MET A 46 -10.72 1.36 -8.47
N HIS A 47 -12.06 1.28 -8.45
CA HIS A 47 -12.79 0.59 -7.37
C HIS A 47 -12.35 -0.84 -7.15
N ILE A 48 -12.04 -1.56 -8.23
CA ILE A 48 -11.62 -2.96 -8.11
C ILE A 48 -10.29 -3.08 -7.34
N HIS A 49 -9.41 -2.10 -7.50
CA HIS A 49 -8.17 -2.06 -6.73
C HIS A 49 -8.46 -1.86 -5.25
N LYS A 50 -9.33 -0.91 -4.94
CA LYS A 50 -9.71 -0.64 -3.56
C LYS A 50 -10.29 -1.89 -2.90
N LYS A 51 -11.22 -2.54 -3.56
CA LYS A 51 -11.87 -3.73 -3.04
C LYS A 51 -10.87 -4.86 -2.83
N ASN A 52 -10.05 -5.14 -3.83
CA ASN A 52 -9.11 -6.25 -3.76
C ASN A 52 -8.02 -6.05 -2.71
N LEU A 53 -7.47 -4.84 -2.63
CA LEU A 53 -6.45 -4.56 -1.62
C LEU A 53 -7.01 -4.68 -0.22
N LYS A 54 -8.23 -4.19 -0.03
CA LYS A 54 -8.87 -4.22 1.27
C LYS A 54 -9.28 -5.64 1.70
N GLU A 55 -9.77 -6.45 0.78
CA GLU A 55 -10.30 -7.78 1.11
C GLU A 55 -9.26 -8.88 1.06
N ASN A 56 -8.33 -8.81 0.13
CA ASN A 56 -7.39 -9.91 -0.10
C ASN A 56 -5.96 -9.63 0.28
N TYR A 57 -5.54 -8.37 0.27
CA TYR A 57 -4.15 -8.00 0.53
C TYR A 57 -3.94 -7.21 1.80
N ASN A 58 -5.00 -6.88 2.52
CA ASN A 58 -4.88 -6.01 3.68
C ASN A 58 -3.87 -6.50 4.73
N ASP A 59 -3.90 -7.79 5.06
CA ASP A 59 -3.00 -8.34 6.07
C ASP A 59 -1.54 -8.25 5.62
N LEU A 60 -1.29 -8.58 4.36
CA LEU A 60 0.06 -8.50 3.80
C LEU A 60 0.54 -7.05 3.75
N ILE A 61 -0.33 -6.13 3.35
CA ILE A 61 -0.01 -4.72 3.30
C ILE A 61 0.36 -4.19 4.68
N GLU A 62 -0.43 -4.53 5.70
CA GLU A 62 -0.15 -4.09 7.07
C GLU A 62 1.17 -4.66 7.58
N GLU A 63 1.42 -5.93 7.35
CA GLU A 63 2.64 -6.58 7.77
C GLU A 63 3.88 -5.92 7.17
N ILE A 64 3.88 -5.76 5.85
CA ILE A 64 5.04 -5.20 5.16
C ILE A 64 5.22 -3.72 5.48
N PHE A 65 4.13 -2.97 5.56
CA PHE A 65 4.23 -1.55 5.90
C PHE A 65 4.73 -1.34 7.33
N THR A 66 4.34 -2.21 8.26
CA THR A 66 4.87 -2.18 9.62
C THR A 66 6.37 -2.41 9.61
N ASP A 67 6.85 -3.34 8.78
CA ASP A 67 8.27 -3.62 8.64
C ASP A 67 9.06 -2.40 8.16
N VAL A 68 8.56 -1.71 7.13
CA VAL A 68 9.31 -0.58 6.56
C VAL A 68 9.16 0.70 7.36
N SER A 69 8.04 0.91 8.04
CA SER A 69 7.78 2.14 8.78
C SER A 69 8.15 2.05 10.26
N GLY A 70 8.17 0.85 10.80
CA GLY A 70 8.41 0.64 12.22
C GLY A 70 7.19 0.90 13.09
N SER A 71 6.03 1.11 12.52
CA SER A 71 4.80 1.41 13.25
C SER A 71 3.60 0.78 12.58
N ASN A 72 2.57 0.49 13.37
CA ASN A 72 1.32 -0.04 12.86
C ASN A 72 0.43 1.09 12.35
N PHE A 73 -0.10 0.90 11.16
CA PHE A 73 -1.02 1.86 10.56
C PHE A 73 -2.27 1.15 10.09
N LYS A 74 -3.38 1.88 10.11
CA LYS A 74 -4.60 1.47 9.43
C LYS A 74 -4.53 2.01 8.02
N PHE A 75 -5.23 1.36 7.09
CA PHE A 75 -5.19 1.76 5.69
C PHE A 75 -6.56 2.20 5.22
N GLU A 76 -6.59 3.34 4.54
CA GLU A 76 -7.79 3.84 3.86
C GLU A 76 -7.43 4.03 2.40
N TYR A 77 -8.32 3.60 1.52
CA TYR A 77 -8.08 3.64 0.08
C TYR A 77 -9.03 4.63 -0.56
N TYR A 78 -8.48 5.51 -1.38
CA TYR A 78 -9.23 6.56 -2.07
C TYR A 78 -9.04 6.43 -3.56
N LEU A 79 -10.07 6.75 -4.31
CA LEU A 79 -9.97 6.76 -5.76
C LEU A 79 -9.31 8.04 -6.24
N GLU A 80 -8.53 7.90 -7.28
CA GLU A 80 -7.83 9.01 -7.89
C GLU A 80 -8.79 10.03 -8.49
#